data_f91c55862d086f8fa5e58fe77dfe1c9f
#
_entry.id   f91c55862d086f8fa5e58fe77dfe1c9f
#
_cell.length_a   1.000
_cell.length_b   1.000
_cell.length_c   1.000
_cell.angle_alpha   90.00
_cell.angle_beta   90.00
_cell.angle_gamma   90.00
#
_symmetry.space_group_name_H-M   'P 1'
#
loop_
_entity.id
_entity.type
_entity.pdbx_description
1 polymer ?
#
loop_
_entity_poly.entity_id
_entity_poly.type
_entity_poly.pdbx_seq_one_letter_code
_entity_poly.pdbx_strand_id
1 'polypeptide(L)'
;PDSSRTALQLEEHGFDGVSFVDSQNLSGDVYVAMTTAVQATEVLQVSSGVTNPVTRHPAVTAGAVASVNRLAPDRVQLGIGRGDSALAHLGRAPARVKDFERYLSALQSYLRGEEIPFENLNFGEALAPPVDELELAATAGTSKIAWLPGSVGKVPVEVSATGPKVIGAAARHAERIMFALGADPDRISWGIETARNARGETGLDPDDIKYGAYVNVVCHGDLERARDLVRGGLSTFARFS
;
A
#
# COMPACT_ATOMS: atom_id res chain seq x y z
N PRO A 1 13.27 9.29 14.00
CA PRO A 1 14.07 8.93 12.86
C PRO A 1 13.91 9.95 11.76
N ASP A 2 14.99 10.31 11.18
CA ASP A 2 15.16 11.45 10.30
C ASP A 2 14.76 11.04 8.85
N SER A 3 13.47 10.95 8.57
CA SER A 3 12.95 10.53 7.28
C SER A 3 13.40 11.47 6.15
N SER A 4 13.50 12.76 6.42
CA SER A 4 13.98 13.76 5.46
C SER A 4 15.43 13.55 5.10
N ARG A 5 16.32 13.35 6.09
CA ARG A 5 17.75 13.11 5.87
C ARG A 5 17.98 11.78 5.13
N THR A 6 17.28 10.73 5.51
CA THR A 6 17.38 9.44 4.83
C THR A 6 16.93 9.55 3.37
N ALA A 7 15.82 10.24 3.11
CA ALA A 7 15.31 10.45 1.75
C ALA A 7 16.32 11.24 0.89
N LEU A 8 16.88 12.32 1.43
CA LEU A 8 17.88 13.13 0.73
C LEU A 8 19.13 12.31 0.40
N GLN A 9 19.64 11.51 1.34
CA GLN A 9 20.78 10.61 1.09
C GLN A 9 20.48 9.60 0.00
N LEU A 10 19.28 9.02 -0.04
CA LEU A 10 18.89 8.07 -1.09
C LEU A 10 18.82 8.76 -2.46
N GLU A 11 18.26 9.96 -2.53
CA GLU A 11 18.23 10.75 -3.77
C GLU A 11 19.65 11.06 -4.26
N GLU A 12 20.54 11.52 -3.37
CA GLU A 12 21.97 11.80 -3.68
C GLU A 12 22.72 10.55 -4.17
N HIS A 13 22.32 9.36 -3.71
CA HIS A 13 22.91 8.08 -4.16
C HIS A 13 22.24 7.50 -5.41
N GLY A 14 21.27 8.21 -6.01
CA GLY A 14 20.63 7.83 -7.26
C GLY A 14 19.56 6.73 -7.14
N PHE A 15 18.95 6.57 -5.97
CA PHE A 15 17.77 5.72 -5.83
C PHE A 15 16.55 6.38 -6.47
N ASP A 16 15.69 5.60 -7.12
CA ASP A 16 14.46 6.08 -7.72
C ASP A 16 13.38 6.40 -6.69
N GLY A 17 13.39 5.74 -5.51
CA GLY A 17 12.37 5.95 -4.50
C GLY A 17 12.69 5.34 -3.13
N VAL A 18 11.82 5.63 -2.18
CA VAL A 18 11.86 5.12 -0.81
C VAL A 18 10.48 4.72 -0.31
N SER A 19 10.39 3.58 0.37
CA SER A 19 9.18 3.12 1.04
C SER A 19 9.32 3.22 2.55
N PHE A 20 8.34 3.83 3.22
CA PHE A 20 8.29 3.99 4.67
C PHE A 20 7.37 2.95 5.31
N VAL A 21 7.84 2.32 6.37
CA VAL A 21 7.09 1.30 7.12
C VAL A 21 5.91 1.93 7.85
N ASP A 22 4.74 1.29 7.82
CA ASP A 22 3.55 1.66 8.59
C ASP A 22 3.22 0.60 9.64
N SER A 23 4.04 0.56 10.68
CA SER A 23 3.86 -0.33 11.85
C SER A 23 3.83 0.51 13.12
N GLN A 24 2.62 0.80 13.62
CA GLN A 24 2.33 1.83 14.62
C GLN A 24 3.16 1.74 15.91
N ASN A 25 3.53 0.53 16.32
CA ASN A 25 4.33 0.31 17.53
C ASN A 25 5.85 0.25 17.25
N LEU A 26 6.29 0.28 16.00
CA LEU A 26 7.69 0.15 15.59
C LEU A 26 8.24 1.39 14.90
N SER A 27 7.37 2.19 14.29
CA SER A 27 7.73 3.40 13.55
C SER A 27 6.78 4.54 13.86
N GLY A 28 7.18 5.77 13.53
CA GLY A 28 6.27 6.92 13.51
C GLY A 28 5.23 6.81 12.39
N ASP A 29 4.32 7.79 12.32
CA ASP A 29 3.28 7.80 11.28
C ASP A 29 3.88 7.89 9.87
N VAL A 30 3.42 7.01 9.00
CA VAL A 30 3.95 6.85 7.63
C VAL A 30 3.73 8.10 6.78
N TYR A 31 2.58 8.78 6.92
CA TYR A 31 2.27 9.96 6.12
C TYR A 31 3.07 11.18 6.56
N VAL A 32 3.41 11.27 7.85
CA VAL A 32 4.37 12.28 8.34
C VAL A 32 5.76 12.01 7.75
N ALA A 33 6.21 10.76 7.74
CA ALA A 33 7.49 10.39 7.15
C ALA A 33 7.54 10.69 5.64
N MET A 34 6.49 10.32 4.90
CA MET A 34 6.36 10.63 3.47
C MET A 34 6.34 12.14 3.21
N THR A 35 5.59 12.91 4.01
CA THR A 35 5.52 14.37 3.87
C THR A 35 6.90 15.02 4.05
N THR A 36 7.63 14.65 5.10
CA THR A 36 8.96 15.21 5.33
C THR A 36 9.98 14.81 4.27
N ALA A 37 9.83 13.60 3.70
CA ALA A 37 10.67 13.12 2.61
C ALA A 37 10.43 13.90 1.31
N VAL A 38 9.17 14.08 0.88
CA VAL A 38 8.86 14.84 -0.36
C VAL A 38 9.26 16.30 -0.27
N GLN A 39 9.24 16.89 0.94
CA GLN A 39 9.69 18.27 1.16
C GLN A 39 11.21 18.43 1.13
N ALA A 40 11.96 17.36 1.43
CA ALA A 40 13.42 17.37 1.44
C ALA A 40 14.04 16.98 0.10
N THR A 41 13.27 16.41 -0.84
CA THR A 41 13.75 15.84 -2.10
C THR A 41 13.06 16.48 -3.30
N GLU A 42 13.70 16.44 -4.48
CA GLU A 42 13.16 17.04 -5.70
C GLU A 42 12.51 16.02 -6.63
N VAL A 43 13.08 14.81 -6.75
CA VAL A 43 12.66 13.79 -7.73
C VAL A 43 12.34 12.42 -7.12
N LEU A 44 12.79 12.15 -5.89
CA LEU A 44 12.64 10.86 -5.24
C LEU A 44 11.16 10.46 -5.11
N GLN A 45 10.81 9.28 -5.57
CA GLN A 45 9.49 8.67 -5.35
C GLN A 45 9.32 8.27 -3.88
N VAL A 46 8.15 8.47 -3.31
CA VAL A 46 7.86 8.05 -1.94
C VAL A 46 6.63 7.16 -1.87
N SER A 47 6.67 6.15 -1.01
CA SER A 47 5.53 5.25 -0.79
C SER A 47 5.42 4.80 0.65
N SER A 48 4.25 4.27 1.04
CA SER A 48 4.13 3.42 2.22
C SER A 48 4.60 2.00 1.88
N GLY A 49 5.36 1.38 2.74
CA GLY A 49 5.89 0.04 2.53
C GLY A 49 5.69 -0.92 3.70
N VAL A 50 4.45 -1.34 4.04
CA VAL A 50 3.13 -1.03 3.48
C VAL A 50 2.15 -0.66 4.57
N THR A 51 1.10 0.12 4.24
CA THR A 51 -0.03 0.33 5.15
C THR A 51 -0.98 -0.89 5.15
N ASN A 52 -2.07 -0.82 5.91
CA ASN A 52 -3.00 -1.93 6.05
C ASN A 52 -4.47 -1.45 6.18
N PRO A 53 -5.48 -2.32 5.93
CA PRO A 53 -6.89 -1.94 5.93
C PRO A 53 -7.53 -1.84 7.32
N VAL A 54 -6.82 -2.17 8.39
CA VAL A 54 -7.41 -2.31 9.74
C VAL A 54 -7.19 -1.07 10.59
N THR A 55 -6.04 -0.42 10.44
CA THR A 55 -5.66 0.73 11.29
C THR A 55 -6.28 2.05 10.86
N ARG A 56 -6.81 2.14 9.63
CA ARG A 56 -7.44 3.36 9.10
C ARG A 56 -8.61 3.02 8.18
N HIS A 57 -9.68 3.80 8.27
CA HIS A 57 -10.77 3.76 7.29
C HIS A 57 -10.25 4.12 5.89
N PRO A 58 -10.79 3.53 4.78
CA PRO A 58 -10.30 3.81 3.43
C PRO A 58 -10.34 5.30 3.04
N ALA A 59 -11.33 6.06 3.52
CA ALA A 59 -11.37 7.51 3.32
C ALA A 59 -10.19 8.23 3.98
N VAL A 60 -9.78 7.78 5.20
CA VAL A 60 -8.64 8.37 5.93
C VAL A 60 -7.34 8.07 5.19
N THR A 61 -7.15 6.84 4.74
CA THR A 61 -5.97 6.43 3.95
C THR A 61 -5.89 7.22 2.64
N ALA A 62 -7.00 7.28 1.89
CA ALA A 62 -7.06 8.02 0.63
C ALA A 62 -6.83 9.52 0.83
N GLY A 63 -7.47 10.13 1.83
CA GLY A 63 -7.28 11.54 2.16
C GLY A 63 -5.84 11.88 2.55
N ALA A 64 -5.21 11.02 3.38
CA ALA A 64 -3.83 11.23 3.80
C ALA A 64 -2.86 11.18 2.62
N VAL A 65 -2.91 10.11 1.81
CA VAL A 65 -1.99 9.97 0.67
C VAL A 65 -2.24 11.00 -0.43
N ALA A 66 -3.50 11.37 -0.68
CA ALA A 66 -3.84 12.45 -1.61
C ALA A 66 -3.29 13.80 -1.13
N SER A 67 -3.27 14.05 0.19
CA SER A 67 -2.67 15.26 0.76
C SER A 67 -1.16 15.32 0.51
N VAL A 68 -0.46 14.20 0.68
CA VAL A 68 0.98 14.12 0.35
C VAL A 68 1.21 14.32 -1.15
N ASN A 69 0.38 13.70 -2.01
CA ASN A 69 0.48 13.83 -3.46
C ASN A 69 0.28 15.28 -3.96
N ARG A 70 -0.50 16.09 -3.25
CA ARG A 70 -0.62 17.53 -3.55
C ARG A 70 0.68 18.32 -3.32
N LEU A 71 1.51 17.87 -2.39
CA LEU A 71 2.82 18.50 -2.12
C LEU A 71 3.87 18.10 -3.17
N ALA A 72 3.76 16.90 -3.71
CA ALA A 72 4.70 16.35 -4.68
C ALA A 72 3.94 15.50 -5.73
N PRO A 73 3.26 16.16 -6.69
CA PRO A 73 2.52 15.46 -7.75
C PRO A 73 3.41 14.46 -8.49
N ASP A 74 2.83 13.30 -8.82
CA ASP A 74 3.47 12.20 -9.57
C ASP A 74 4.65 11.51 -8.87
N ARG A 75 4.99 11.91 -7.63
CA ARG A 75 6.07 11.30 -6.83
C ARG A 75 5.56 10.40 -5.70
N VAL A 76 4.25 10.24 -5.55
CA VAL A 76 3.65 9.54 -4.41
C VAL A 76 2.94 8.26 -4.86
N GLN A 77 3.19 7.16 -4.15
CA GLN A 77 2.51 5.89 -4.33
C GLN A 77 1.97 5.42 -2.98
N LEU A 78 0.90 4.63 -3.01
CA LEU A 78 0.34 3.99 -1.83
C LEU A 78 0.62 2.48 -1.87
N GLY A 79 1.56 2.02 -1.09
CA GLY A 79 1.80 0.60 -0.86
C GLY A 79 0.89 0.08 0.26
N ILE A 80 0.13 -0.97 0.00
CA ILE A 80 -0.81 -1.57 0.95
C ILE A 80 -0.71 -3.08 0.96
N GLY A 81 -0.85 -3.67 2.13
CA GLY A 81 -0.94 -5.12 2.34
C GLY A 81 -2.03 -5.47 3.34
N ARG A 82 -2.19 -6.75 3.67
CA ARG A 82 -3.20 -7.20 4.63
C ARG A 82 -2.89 -6.85 6.08
N GLY A 83 -1.68 -6.38 6.37
CA GLY A 83 -1.28 -5.93 7.69
C GLY A 83 -0.71 -7.03 8.58
N ASP A 84 0.21 -7.83 8.10
CA ASP A 84 0.78 -8.95 8.84
C ASP A 84 1.55 -8.51 10.09
N SER A 85 2.77 -7.98 9.94
CA SER A 85 3.61 -7.62 11.08
C SER A 85 3.05 -6.43 11.88
N ALA A 86 2.50 -5.41 11.22
CA ALA A 86 1.91 -4.27 11.90
C ALA A 86 0.76 -4.69 12.82
N LEU A 87 -0.14 -5.56 12.34
CA LEU A 87 -1.28 -6.04 13.11
C LEU A 87 -0.88 -7.04 14.20
N ALA A 88 0.18 -7.82 14.00
CA ALA A 88 0.69 -8.71 15.05
C ALA A 88 1.11 -7.94 16.30
N HIS A 89 1.72 -6.77 16.15
CA HIS A 89 2.06 -5.88 17.27
C HIS A 89 0.84 -5.20 17.92
N LEU A 90 -0.33 -5.28 17.31
CA LEU A 90 -1.61 -4.84 17.85
C LEU A 90 -2.49 -6.02 18.35
N GLY A 91 -1.92 -7.23 18.43
CA GLY A 91 -2.62 -8.42 18.87
C GLY A 91 -3.66 -8.93 17.87
N ARG A 92 -3.48 -8.67 16.57
CA ARG A 92 -4.43 -9.05 15.52
C ARG A 92 -3.74 -9.84 14.40
N ALA A 93 -4.53 -10.71 13.76
CA ALA A 93 -4.13 -11.38 12.52
C ALA A 93 -4.32 -10.46 11.30
N PRO A 94 -3.68 -10.76 10.16
CA PRO A 94 -3.91 -10.06 8.90
C PRO A 94 -5.40 -10.04 8.51
N ALA A 95 -5.83 -8.96 7.86
CA ALA A 95 -7.19 -8.86 7.34
C ALA A 95 -7.55 -10.05 6.44
N ARG A 96 -8.79 -10.53 6.49
CA ARG A 96 -9.26 -11.57 5.57
C ARG A 96 -9.20 -11.06 4.15
N VAL A 97 -8.91 -11.92 3.18
CA VAL A 97 -8.76 -11.53 1.77
C VAL A 97 -10.01 -10.80 1.24
N LYS A 98 -11.21 -11.30 1.57
CA LYS A 98 -12.48 -10.68 1.17
C LYS A 98 -12.63 -9.26 1.71
N ASP A 99 -12.28 -9.02 2.97
CA ASP A 99 -12.36 -7.71 3.61
C ASP A 99 -11.29 -6.76 3.06
N PHE A 100 -10.11 -7.28 2.76
CA PHE A 100 -9.06 -6.54 2.09
C PHE A 100 -9.45 -6.11 0.67
N GLU A 101 -10.07 -7.00 -0.10
CA GLU A 101 -10.54 -6.69 -1.46
C GLU A 101 -11.65 -5.62 -1.44
N ARG A 102 -12.60 -5.71 -0.49
CA ARG A 102 -13.61 -4.66 -0.28
C ARG A 102 -12.97 -3.32 0.08
N TYR A 103 -11.96 -3.33 0.93
CA TYR A 103 -11.20 -2.13 1.28
C TYR A 103 -10.51 -1.52 0.06
N LEU A 104 -9.84 -2.33 -0.78
CA LEU A 104 -9.19 -1.88 -2.01
C LEU A 104 -10.18 -1.23 -2.98
N SER A 105 -11.36 -1.82 -3.15
CA SER A 105 -12.41 -1.26 -3.99
C SER A 105 -12.84 0.13 -3.51
N ALA A 106 -13.14 0.29 -2.22
CA ALA A 106 -13.52 1.58 -1.64
C ALA A 106 -12.37 2.60 -1.71
N LEU A 107 -11.13 2.18 -1.41
CA LEU A 107 -9.93 3.01 -1.50
C LEU A 107 -9.73 3.57 -2.91
N GLN A 108 -9.87 2.73 -3.92
CA GLN A 108 -9.74 3.13 -5.32
C GLN A 108 -10.82 4.15 -5.72
N SER A 109 -12.07 3.95 -5.30
CA SER A 109 -13.15 4.90 -5.56
C SER A 109 -12.87 6.26 -4.90
N TYR A 110 -12.42 6.29 -3.64
CA TYR A 110 -12.00 7.54 -3.00
C TYR A 110 -10.86 8.25 -3.74
N LEU A 111 -9.85 7.50 -4.19
CA LEU A 111 -8.71 8.08 -4.92
C LEU A 111 -9.08 8.61 -6.31
N ARG A 112 -10.17 8.09 -6.92
CA ARG A 112 -10.73 8.64 -8.16
C ARG A 112 -11.70 9.78 -7.93
N GLY A 113 -12.03 10.13 -6.67
CA GLY A 113 -13.03 11.15 -6.33
C GLY A 113 -14.46 10.70 -6.60
N GLU A 114 -14.71 9.40 -6.68
CA GLU A 114 -16.03 8.83 -6.89
C GLU A 114 -16.88 8.88 -5.62
N GLU A 115 -18.20 8.91 -5.80
CA GLU A 115 -19.16 8.77 -4.70
C GLU A 115 -19.37 7.30 -4.37
N ILE A 116 -19.32 6.97 -3.08
CA ILE A 116 -19.51 5.61 -2.58
C ILE A 116 -20.77 5.63 -1.70
N PRO A 117 -21.81 4.84 -2.04
CA PRO A 117 -22.99 4.69 -1.18
C PRO A 117 -22.59 4.18 0.20
N PHE A 118 -23.21 4.69 1.25
CA PHE A 118 -22.87 4.31 2.63
C PHE A 118 -23.04 2.81 2.92
N GLU A 119 -24.00 2.17 2.27
CA GLU A 119 -24.22 0.71 2.34
C GLU A 119 -23.00 -0.12 1.92
N ASN A 120 -22.08 0.45 1.14
CA ASN A 120 -20.82 -0.17 0.72
C ASN A 120 -19.64 0.14 1.65
N LEU A 121 -19.85 0.95 2.70
CA LEU A 121 -18.82 1.45 3.62
C LEU A 121 -18.89 0.82 5.02
N ASN A 122 -19.21 -0.45 5.13
CA ASN A 122 -19.30 -1.18 6.41
C ASN A 122 -17.93 -1.35 7.08
N PHE A 123 -17.30 -0.23 7.44
CA PHE A 123 -16.02 -0.17 8.14
C PHE A 123 -16.21 0.53 9.49
N GLY A 124 -16.09 -0.20 10.59
CA GLY A 124 -16.14 0.37 11.93
C GLY A 124 -17.53 0.42 12.58
N GLU A 125 -18.53 -0.28 12.06
CA GLU A 125 -19.89 -0.37 12.61
C GLU A 125 -19.93 -0.77 14.09
N ALA A 126 -18.96 -1.52 14.56
CA ALA A 126 -18.85 -1.89 15.98
C ALA A 126 -18.57 -0.71 16.91
N LEU A 127 -18.08 0.43 16.37
CA LEU A 127 -17.71 1.63 17.13
C LEU A 127 -18.72 2.78 16.95
N ALA A 128 -19.37 2.84 15.80
CA ALA A 128 -20.38 3.86 15.51
C ALA A 128 -21.47 3.26 14.63
N PRO A 129 -22.75 3.47 15.00
CA PRO A 129 -23.87 3.01 14.20
C PRO A 129 -23.95 3.76 12.85
N PRO A 130 -24.73 3.25 11.87
CA PRO A 130 -25.01 3.95 10.63
C PRO A 130 -25.66 5.32 10.88
N VAL A 131 -25.39 6.28 9.99
CA VAL A 131 -25.90 7.66 10.12
C VAL A 131 -27.42 7.74 10.10
N ASP A 132 -28.09 6.77 9.49
CA ASP A 132 -29.55 6.69 9.43
C ASP A 132 -30.20 6.56 10.82
N GLU A 133 -29.49 6.01 11.81
CA GLU A 133 -29.97 5.94 13.19
C GLU A 133 -30.06 7.32 13.87
N LEU A 134 -29.45 8.35 13.31
CA LEU A 134 -29.55 9.71 13.85
C LEU A 134 -30.83 10.43 13.46
N GLU A 135 -31.64 9.89 12.53
CA GLU A 135 -32.90 10.45 12.04
C GLU A 135 -32.78 11.94 11.60
N LEU A 136 -31.63 12.33 11.05
CA LEU A 136 -31.39 13.71 10.62
C LEU A 136 -32.14 14.01 9.32
N ALA A 137 -32.72 15.20 9.24
CA ALA A 137 -33.53 15.64 8.10
C ALA A 137 -32.75 15.76 6.78
N ALA A 138 -31.44 15.90 6.83
CA ALA A 138 -30.56 15.94 5.65
C ALA A 138 -29.23 15.29 5.97
N THR A 139 -29.05 14.08 5.51
CA THR A 139 -27.75 13.38 5.51
C THR A 139 -27.27 13.20 4.08
N ALA A 140 -25.94 13.20 3.88
CA ALA A 140 -25.38 12.74 2.61
C ALA A 140 -25.72 11.24 2.44
N GLY A 141 -26.07 10.81 1.23
CA GLY A 141 -26.28 9.39 0.92
C GLY A 141 -25.00 8.67 0.48
N THR A 142 -23.94 9.41 0.25
CA THR A 142 -22.68 8.92 -0.29
C THR A 142 -21.48 9.57 0.38
N SER A 143 -20.34 8.90 0.28
CA SER A 143 -19.05 9.40 0.77
C SER A 143 -18.06 9.60 -0.37
N LYS A 144 -17.36 10.74 -0.39
CA LYS A 144 -16.25 11.01 -1.32
C LYS A 144 -15.25 12.01 -0.74
N ILE A 145 -14.06 12.08 -1.32
CA ILE A 145 -13.10 13.15 -1.02
C ILE A 145 -13.48 14.38 -1.87
N ALA A 146 -14.29 15.27 -1.28
CA ALA A 146 -14.84 16.44 -1.97
C ALA A 146 -13.80 17.50 -2.36
N TRP A 147 -12.64 17.51 -1.70
CA TRP A 147 -11.54 18.46 -1.93
C TRP A 147 -10.46 17.94 -2.87
N LEU A 148 -10.62 16.76 -3.46
CA LEU A 148 -9.63 16.19 -4.39
C LEU A 148 -9.55 17.07 -5.64
N PRO A 149 -8.38 17.69 -5.95
CA PRO A 149 -8.28 18.56 -7.10
C PRO A 149 -8.24 17.74 -8.39
N GLY A 150 -9.05 18.12 -9.36
CA GLY A 150 -9.09 17.46 -10.68
C GLY A 150 -7.79 17.62 -11.50
N SER A 151 -6.89 18.50 -11.05
CA SER A 151 -5.59 18.77 -11.71
C SER A 151 -4.44 17.90 -11.23
N VAL A 152 -4.63 17.15 -10.13
CA VAL A 152 -3.60 16.25 -9.60
C VAL A 152 -3.97 14.82 -9.97
N GLY A 153 -3.03 14.10 -10.57
CA GLY A 153 -3.21 12.70 -10.94
C GLY A 153 -3.60 11.82 -9.75
N LYS A 154 -4.39 10.79 -10.01
CA LYS A 154 -4.74 9.77 -9.01
C LYS A 154 -3.48 9.10 -8.47
N VAL A 155 -3.38 8.97 -7.15
CA VAL A 155 -2.28 8.22 -6.51
C VAL A 155 -2.35 6.74 -6.92
N PRO A 156 -1.28 6.17 -7.50
CA PRO A 156 -1.23 4.75 -7.81
C PRO A 156 -1.22 3.91 -6.53
N VAL A 157 -1.99 2.82 -6.55
CA VAL A 157 -2.03 1.82 -5.47
C VAL A 157 -1.15 0.64 -5.84
N GLU A 158 -0.28 0.27 -4.91
CA GLU A 158 0.60 -0.88 -4.98
C GLU A 158 0.24 -1.88 -3.89
N VAL A 159 0.00 -3.14 -4.26
CA VAL A 159 -0.38 -4.18 -3.30
C VAL A 159 0.77 -5.15 -3.07
N SER A 160 1.18 -5.30 -1.81
CA SER A 160 2.11 -6.35 -1.40
C SER A 160 1.41 -7.71 -1.33
N ALA A 161 1.90 -8.69 -2.08
CA ALA A 161 1.26 -9.98 -2.23
C ALA A 161 2.24 -11.16 -2.21
N THR A 162 1.80 -12.28 -1.58
CA THR A 162 2.55 -13.54 -1.50
C THR A 162 1.75 -14.74 -2.02
N GLY A 163 0.47 -14.83 -1.68
CA GLY A 163 -0.37 -15.98 -2.04
C GLY A 163 -1.35 -15.69 -3.18
N PRO A 164 -1.85 -16.72 -3.88
CA PRO A 164 -2.62 -16.57 -5.11
C PRO A 164 -3.91 -15.76 -4.91
N LYS A 165 -4.57 -15.87 -3.77
CA LYS A 165 -5.79 -15.10 -3.48
C LYS A 165 -5.51 -13.60 -3.34
N VAL A 166 -4.39 -13.22 -2.72
CA VAL A 166 -4.01 -11.81 -2.58
C VAL A 166 -3.48 -11.26 -3.90
N ILE A 167 -2.71 -12.06 -4.65
CA ILE A 167 -2.27 -11.71 -6.01
C ILE A 167 -3.49 -11.45 -6.90
N GLY A 168 -4.52 -12.31 -6.87
CA GLY A 168 -5.75 -12.11 -7.63
C GLY A 168 -6.51 -10.85 -7.23
N ALA A 169 -6.66 -10.57 -5.93
CA ALA A 169 -7.26 -9.32 -5.45
C ALA A 169 -6.48 -8.08 -5.91
N ALA A 170 -5.15 -8.12 -5.78
CA ALA A 170 -4.27 -7.07 -6.26
C ALA A 170 -4.41 -6.84 -7.78
N ALA A 171 -4.42 -7.92 -8.55
CA ALA A 171 -4.54 -7.87 -10.00
C ALA A 171 -5.83 -7.19 -10.49
N ARG A 172 -6.93 -7.32 -9.73
CA ARG A 172 -8.22 -6.70 -10.05
C ARG A 172 -8.34 -5.24 -9.64
N HIS A 173 -7.60 -4.82 -8.60
CA HIS A 173 -7.84 -3.53 -7.94
C HIS A 173 -6.64 -2.59 -7.89
N ALA A 174 -5.43 -3.01 -8.24
CA ALA A 174 -4.22 -2.18 -8.10
C ALA A 174 -3.57 -1.87 -9.45
N GLU A 175 -2.77 -0.81 -9.47
CA GLU A 175 -1.93 -0.47 -10.62
C GLU A 175 -0.58 -1.21 -10.58
N ARG A 176 -0.19 -1.73 -9.39
CA ARG A 176 1.06 -2.46 -9.22
C ARG A 176 0.94 -3.57 -8.20
N ILE A 177 1.66 -4.67 -8.44
CA ILE A 177 1.85 -5.75 -7.46
C ILE A 177 3.32 -5.80 -7.07
N MET A 178 3.57 -5.74 -5.75
CA MET A 178 4.90 -5.99 -5.18
C MET A 178 4.94 -7.37 -4.56
N PHE A 179 5.67 -8.27 -5.19
CA PHE A 179 5.81 -9.64 -4.72
C PHE A 179 6.75 -9.73 -3.51
N ALA A 180 6.31 -10.38 -2.44
CA ALA A 180 7.15 -10.79 -1.33
C ALA A 180 7.43 -12.31 -1.43
N LEU A 181 7.93 -12.74 -2.58
CA LEU A 181 8.18 -14.13 -2.96
C LEU A 181 9.67 -14.54 -2.88
N GLY A 182 10.53 -13.61 -2.46
CA GLY A 182 11.98 -13.78 -2.51
C GLY A 182 12.55 -13.49 -3.91
N ALA A 183 13.83 -13.74 -4.09
CA ALA A 183 14.57 -13.52 -5.36
C ALA A 183 14.57 -14.77 -6.27
N ASP A 184 13.54 -15.58 -6.21
CA ASP A 184 13.37 -16.80 -7.01
C ASP A 184 12.62 -16.48 -8.32
N PRO A 185 13.25 -16.59 -9.50
CA PRO A 185 12.64 -16.27 -10.78
C PRO A 185 11.39 -17.10 -11.09
N ASP A 186 11.36 -18.38 -10.71
CA ASP A 186 10.24 -19.27 -11.00
C ASP A 186 9.03 -18.88 -10.17
N ARG A 187 9.22 -18.53 -8.90
CA ARG A 187 8.15 -18.02 -8.03
C ARG A 187 7.62 -16.67 -8.51
N ILE A 188 8.49 -15.78 -8.96
CA ILE A 188 8.08 -14.49 -9.51
C ILE A 188 7.28 -14.69 -10.80
N SER A 189 7.73 -15.57 -11.70
CA SER A 189 7.04 -15.92 -12.94
C SER A 189 5.64 -16.51 -12.65
N TRP A 190 5.55 -17.43 -11.70
CA TRP A 190 4.28 -17.95 -11.20
C TRP A 190 3.35 -16.85 -10.67
N GLY A 191 3.89 -15.89 -9.92
CA GLY A 191 3.13 -14.76 -9.40
C GLY A 191 2.56 -13.88 -10.51
N ILE A 192 3.36 -13.57 -11.53
CA ILE A 192 2.96 -12.82 -12.72
C ILE A 192 1.86 -13.55 -13.48
N GLU A 193 2.02 -14.84 -13.73
CA GLU A 193 1.02 -15.66 -14.41
C GLU A 193 -0.30 -15.72 -13.63
N THR A 194 -0.23 -15.88 -12.31
CA THR A 194 -1.41 -15.84 -11.44
C THR A 194 -2.15 -14.51 -11.55
N ALA A 195 -1.43 -13.39 -11.58
CA ALA A 195 -2.04 -12.08 -11.75
C ALA A 195 -2.67 -11.88 -13.11
N ARG A 196 -1.99 -12.29 -14.19
CA ARG A 196 -2.50 -12.22 -15.58
C ARG A 196 -3.78 -13.02 -15.75
N ASN A 197 -3.82 -14.24 -15.21
CA ASN A 197 -5.01 -15.09 -15.24
C ASN A 197 -6.19 -14.45 -14.51
N ALA A 198 -5.96 -13.91 -13.29
CA ALA A 198 -7.00 -13.24 -12.52
C ALA A 198 -7.57 -11.98 -13.20
N ARG A 199 -6.75 -11.24 -13.96
CA ARG A 199 -7.22 -10.12 -14.80
C ARG A 199 -8.04 -10.62 -15.98
N GLY A 200 -7.55 -11.62 -16.70
CA GLY A 200 -8.26 -12.23 -17.85
C GLY A 200 -9.64 -12.77 -17.48
N GLU A 201 -9.77 -13.43 -16.32
CA GLU A 201 -11.04 -13.93 -15.79
C GLU A 201 -12.08 -12.82 -15.54
N THR A 202 -11.65 -11.59 -15.33
CA THR A 202 -12.53 -10.43 -15.08
C THR A 202 -12.63 -9.48 -16.28
N GLY A 203 -12.06 -9.85 -17.42
CA GLY A 203 -12.07 -9.05 -18.64
C GLY A 203 -11.16 -7.82 -18.62
N LEU A 204 -10.23 -7.74 -17.67
CA LEU A 204 -9.19 -6.73 -17.63
C LEU A 204 -8.02 -7.12 -18.53
N ASP A 205 -7.33 -6.14 -19.09
CA ASP A 205 -6.12 -6.40 -19.87
C ASP A 205 -5.04 -7.04 -18.96
N PRO A 206 -4.57 -8.28 -19.26
CA PRO A 206 -3.56 -8.95 -18.45
C PRO A 206 -2.21 -8.21 -18.35
N ASP A 207 -1.92 -7.34 -19.32
CA ASP A 207 -0.64 -6.63 -19.42
C ASP A 207 -0.68 -5.21 -18.85
N ASP A 208 -1.87 -4.67 -18.53
CA ASP A 208 -2.02 -3.34 -17.94
C ASP A 208 -1.88 -3.36 -16.41
N ILE A 209 -0.75 -3.88 -15.92
CA ILE A 209 -0.37 -3.88 -14.51
C ILE A 209 1.15 -3.93 -14.39
N LYS A 210 1.70 -3.21 -13.41
CA LYS A 210 3.14 -3.21 -13.15
C LYS A 210 3.51 -4.21 -12.06
N TYR A 211 4.70 -4.80 -12.18
CA TYR A 211 5.21 -5.75 -11.21
C TYR A 211 6.52 -5.27 -10.59
N GLY A 212 6.72 -5.60 -9.32
CA GLY A 212 7.95 -5.43 -8.60
C GLY A 212 8.14 -6.55 -7.58
N ALA A 213 9.30 -6.61 -6.95
CA ALA A 213 9.59 -7.58 -5.90
C ALA A 213 10.39 -6.95 -4.77
N TYR A 214 10.06 -7.33 -3.53
CA TYR A 214 10.89 -7.05 -2.37
C TYR A 214 12.04 -8.05 -2.34
N VAL A 215 13.27 -7.56 -2.42
CA VAL A 215 14.46 -8.38 -2.42
C VAL A 215 15.43 -7.88 -1.35
N ASN A 216 15.91 -8.80 -0.49
CA ASN A 216 16.98 -8.49 0.45
C ASN A 216 18.32 -8.54 -0.28
N VAL A 217 19.05 -7.44 -0.25
CA VAL A 217 20.36 -7.31 -0.93
C VAL A 217 21.42 -6.86 0.06
N VAL A 218 22.57 -7.53 0.03
CA VAL A 218 23.79 -7.10 0.71
C VAL A 218 24.93 -7.07 -0.29
N CYS A 219 25.58 -5.93 -0.40
CA CYS A 219 26.79 -5.75 -1.19
C CYS A 219 28.01 -5.72 -0.26
N HIS A 220 28.89 -6.74 -0.34
CA HIS A 220 30.10 -6.86 0.47
C HIS A 220 31.18 -7.62 -0.29
N GLY A 221 32.45 -7.22 -0.14
CA GLY A 221 33.59 -7.89 -0.81
C GLY A 221 33.87 -9.32 -0.32
N ASP A 222 33.44 -9.64 0.91
CA ASP A 222 33.51 -10.98 1.49
C ASP A 222 32.14 -11.65 1.43
N LEU A 223 32.01 -12.75 0.70
CA LEU A 223 30.75 -13.46 0.48
C LEU A 223 30.19 -14.10 1.77
N GLU A 224 31.03 -14.64 2.66
CA GLU A 224 30.52 -15.22 3.92
C GLU A 224 29.97 -14.14 4.83
N ARG A 225 30.61 -12.98 4.88
CA ARG A 225 30.11 -11.82 5.61
C ARG A 225 28.81 -11.28 5.01
N ALA A 226 28.70 -11.23 3.69
CA ALA A 226 27.46 -10.85 3.00
C ALA A 226 26.29 -11.79 3.35
N ARG A 227 26.55 -13.11 3.37
CA ARG A 227 25.55 -14.13 3.77
C ARG A 227 25.08 -13.96 5.22
N ASP A 228 26.01 -13.69 6.13
CA ASP A 228 25.66 -13.43 7.53
C ASP A 228 24.80 -12.18 7.70
N LEU A 229 25.15 -11.10 7.01
CA LEU A 229 24.41 -9.83 7.07
C LEU A 229 22.99 -9.93 6.51
N VAL A 230 22.78 -10.70 5.43
CA VAL A 230 21.46 -10.84 4.81
C VAL A 230 20.50 -11.78 5.58
N ARG A 231 21.04 -12.63 6.46
CA ARG A 231 20.32 -13.71 7.15
C ARG A 231 19.09 -13.21 7.94
N GLY A 232 19.22 -12.07 8.61
CA GLY A 232 18.11 -11.47 9.37
C GLY A 232 16.94 -11.05 8.48
N GLY A 233 17.21 -10.42 7.33
CA GLY A 233 16.20 -10.05 6.35
C GLY A 233 15.50 -11.28 5.75
N LEU A 234 16.27 -12.31 5.39
CA LEU A 234 15.72 -13.58 4.85
C LEU A 234 14.78 -14.27 5.87
N SER A 235 15.15 -14.30 7.15
CA SER A 235 14.30 -14.89 8.20
C SER A 235 12.95 -14.17 8.33
N THR A 236 12.94 -12.85 8.18
CA THR A 236 11.73 -12.04 8.22
C THR A 236 10.83 -12.37 7.03
N PHE A 237 11.38 -12.47 5.82
CA PHE A 237 10.61 -12.78 4.62
C PHE A 237 10.14 -14.23 4.57
N ALA A 238 10.87 -15.18 5.14
CA ALA A 238 10.46 -16.58 5.23
C ALA A 238 9.14 -16.79 6.01
N ARG A 239 8.74 -15.83 6.86
CA ARG A 239 7.42 -15.86 7.53
C ARG A 239 6.24 -15.65 6.58
N PHE A 240 6.46 -15.03 5.43
CA PHE A 240 5.41 -14.66 4.49
C PHE A 240 5.27 -15.62 3.30
N SER A 241 6.16 -16.62 3.21
CA SER A 241 6.22 -17.61 2.12
C SER A 241 5.47 -18.90 2.42
#